data_5250eeb4ea4de11c28d87e60893bd8dc
#
_entry.id   5250eeb4ea4de11c28d87e60893bd8dc
#
_cell.length_a   1.000
_cell.length_b   1.000
_cell.length_c   1.000
_cell.angle_alpha   90.00
_cell.angle_beta   90.00
_cell.angle_gamma   90.00
#
_symmetry.space_group_name_H-M   'P 1'
#
loop_
_entity.id
_entity.type
_entity.pdbx_description
1 polymer ?
#
loop_
_entity_poly.entity_id
_entity_poly.type
_entity_poly.pdbx_seq_one_letter_code
_entity_poly.pdbx_strand_id
1 'polypeptide(L)'
;MKALGMIEVRGRLGAVEGLDASLKAANVSLVNMIKVGGAMTTFLIEGDVGAVKAAVDAGAAAAERVCELKSVHVIPRPAEAVRAMIGPETPTTPKAPTPAKAPAPKVEA
;
A
#
# COMPACT_ATOMS: atom_id res chain seq x y z
N MET A 1 -18.69 0.76 -2.71
CA MET A 1 -17.47 1.48 -2.40
C MET A 1 -16.49 0.56 -1.70
N LYS A 2 -15.24 0.66 -2.03
CA LYS A 2 -14.27 -0.27 -1.52
C LYS A 2 -13.73 0.16 -0.17
N ALA A 3 -13.44 -0.82 0.65
CA ALA A 3 -12.82 -0.54 1.93
C ALA A 3 -11.36 -0.19 1.74
N LEU A 4 -10.80 0.52 2.67
CA LEU A 4 -9.42 0.97 2.60
C LEU A 4 -8.66 0.40 3.79
N GLY A 5 -7.51 -0.17 3.51
CA GLY A 5 -6.62 -0.67 4.55
C GLY A 5 -5.32 0.10 4.54
N MET A 6 -4.79 0.38 5.70
CA MET A 6 -3.56 1.14 5.81
C MET A 6 -2.61 0.45 6.78
N ILE A 7 -1.36 0.35 6.41
CA ILE A 7 -0.34 -0.22 7.26
C ILE A 7 0.87 0.70 7.23
N GLU A 8 1.31 1.12 8.40
CA GLU A 8 2.46 1.99 8.51
C GLU A 8 3.59 1.29 9.25
N VAL A 9 4.77 1.32 8.67
CA VAL A 9 5.93 0.65 9.22
C VAL A 9 7.14 1.57 9.16
N ARG A 10 8.16 1.22 9.91
CA ARG A 10 9.40 1.95 9.83
C ARG A 10 10.31 1.21 8.87
N GLY A 11 10.65 1.83 7.78
CA GLY A 11 11.55 1.23 6.81
C GLY A 11 10.82 0.68 5.60
N ARG A 12 11.49 0.81 4.47
CA ARG A 12 10.88 0.39 3.23
C ARG A 12 10.79 -1.12 3.08
N LEU A 13 11.75 -1.80 3.64
CA LEU A 13 11.76 -3.25 3.53
C LEU A 13 10.51 -3.86 4.15
N GLY A 14 10.13 -3.36 5.32
CA GLY A 14 8.93 -3.86 5.96
C GLY A 14 7.68 -3.55 5.15
N ALA A 15 7.65 -2.37 4.49
CA ALA A 15 6.52 -2.01 3.69
C ALA A 15 6.37 -2.94 2.49
N VAL A 16 7.48 -3.26 1.84
CA VAL A 16 7.43 -4.14 0.68
C VAL A 16 7.03 -5.55 1.08
N GLU A 17 7.59 -6.03 2.17
CA GLU A 17 7.25 -7.36 2.65
C GLU A 17 5.78 -7.44 3.06
N GLY A 18 5.31 -6.43 3.76
CA GLY A 18 3.92 -6.39 4.18
C GLY A 18 2.97 -6.29 3.00
N LEU A 19 3.32 -5.45 2.03
CA LEU A 19 2.49 -5.30 0.86
C LEU A 19 2.39 -6.62 0.08
N ASP A 20 3.52 -7.28 -0.10
CA ASP A 20 3.52 -8.54 -0.81
C ASP A 20 2.61 -9.55 -0.11
N ALA A 21 2.72 -9.64 1.20
CA ALA A 21 1.88 -10.56 1.96
C ALA A 21 0.41 -10.19 1.86
N SER A 22 0.10 -8.90 1.90
CA SER A 22 -1.28 -8.45 1.77
C SER A 22 -1.87 -8.84 0.43
N LEU A 23 -1.11 -8.63 -0.64
CA LEU A 23 -1.61 -8.91 -1.97
C LEU A 23 -1.77 -10.40 -2.22
N LYS A 24 -0.99 -11.21 -1.54
CA LYS A 24 -1.10 -12.65 -1.69
C LYS A 24 -2.20 -13.25 -0.82
N ALA A 25 -2.57 -12.57 0.24
CA ALA A 25 -3.53 -13.12 1.20
C ALA A 25 -4.97 -12.94 0.78
N ALA A 26 -5.28 -11.90 0.04
CA ALA A 26 -6.66 -11.62 -0.30
C ALA A 26 -6.74 -10.78 -1.58
N ASN A 27 -7.94 -10.67 -2.10
CA ASN A 27 -8.13 -9.95 -3.35
C ASN A 27 -8.21 -8.46 -3.08
N VAL A 28 -7.07 -7.82 -2.99
CA VAL A 28 -6.98 -6.38 -2.76
C VAL A 28 -6.00 -5.78 -3.76
N SER A 29 -6.05 -4.48 -3.91
CA SER A 29 -5.16 -3.77 -4.81
C SER A 29 -4.41 -2.69 -4.06
N LEU A 30 -3.23 -2.38 -4.51
CA LEU A 30 -2.45 -1.29 -3.91
C LEU A 30 -3.02 0.04 -4.39
N VAL A 31 -3.28 0.93 -3.46
CA VAL A 31 -3.73 2.26 -3.77
C VAL A 31 -2.52 3.18 -3.87
N ASN A 32 -1.65 3.13 -2.89
CA ASN A 32 -0.51 4.02 -2.85
C ASN A 32 0.49 3.56 -1.81
N MET A 33 1.74 3.93 -1.98
CA MET A 33 2.76 3.71 -0.99
C MET A 33 3.44 5.04 -0.77
N ILE A 34 3.38 5.55 0.45
CA ILE A 34 3.82 6.88 0.77
C ILE A 34 4.95 6.87 1.77
N LYS A 35 6.00 7.63 1.47
CA LYS A 35 7.07 7.79 2.41
C LYS A 35 6.73 9.00 3.25
N VAL A 36 6.60 8.80 4.53
CA VAL A 36 6.11 9.85 5.39
C VAL A 36 7.22 10.67 6.00
N GLY A 37 8.37 10.16 6.12
CA GLY A 37 9.45 10.87 6.77
C GLY A 37 9.89 10.08 7.98
N GLY A 38 11.08 10.31 8.48
CA GLY A 38 11.58 9.56 9.61
C GLY A 38 11.66 8.08 9.35
N ALA A 39 11.90 7.71 8.11
CA ALA A 39 11.97 6.32 7.70
C ALA A 39 10.62 5.61 7.74
N MET A 40 9.53 6.33 7.95
CA MET A 40 8.21 5.73 7.98
C MET A 40 7.66 5.58 6.58
N THR A 41 7.02 4.48 6.33
CA THR A 41 6.39 4.21 5.04
C THR A 41 5.00 3.66 5.30
N THR A 42 4.04 4.16 4.57
CA THR A 42 2.65 3.70 4.70
C THR A 42 2.20 3.16 3.37
N PHE A 43 1.60 1.98 3.36
CA PHE A 43 0.98 1.55 2.13
C PHE A 43 -0.52 1.39 2.35
N LEU A 44 -1.27 1.64 1.28
CA LEU A 44 -2.71 1.64 1.35
C LEU A 44 -3.25 0.65 0.33
N ILE A 45 -4.20 -0.15 0.73
CA ILE A 45 -4.80 -1.14 -0.13
C ILE A 45 -6.31 -0.99 -0.11
N GLU A 46 -6.97 -1.48 -1.13
CA GLU A 46 -8.42 -1.39 -1.18
C GLU A 46 -9.03 -2.69 -1.69
N GLY A 47 -10.26 -2.90 -1.37
CA GLY A 47 -11.01 -4.08 -1.80
C GLY A 47 -12.26 -4.22 -0.95
N ASP A 48 -12.90 -5.38 -1.00
CA ASP A 48 -14.04 -5.63 -0.15
C ASP A 48 -13.57 -5.65 1.29
N VAL A 49 -14.44 -5.28 2.20
CA VAL A 49 -14.03 -5.10 3.59
C VAL A 49 -13.44 -6.38 4.19
N GLY A 50 -14.02 -7.53 3.89
CA GLY A 50 -13.46 -8.78 4.41
C GLY A 50 -12.09 -9.07 3.85
N ALA A 51 -11.89 -8.78 2.58
CA ALA A 51 -10.61 -9.00 1.95
C ALA A 51 -9.56 -8.03 2.51
N VAL A 52 -9.95 -6.78 2.73
CA VAL A 52 -9.03 -5.80 3.27
C VAL A 52 -8.62 -6.17 4.68
N LYS A 53 -9.55 -6.64 5.50
CA LYS A 53 -9.20 -7.04 6.86
C LYS A 53 -8.22 -8.20 6.85
N ALA A 54 -8.46 -9.19 6.01
CA ALA A 54 -7.56 -10.33 5.92
C ALA A 54 -6.20 -9.90 5.40
N ALA A 55 -6.18 -9.01 4.42
CA ALA A 55 -4.92 -8.54 3.85
C ALA A 55 -4.13 -7.73 4.86
N VAL A 56 -4.81 -6.88 5.64
CA VAL A 56 -4.13 -6.07 6.64
C VAL A 56 -3.51 -6.97 7.71
N ASP A 57 -4.26 -7.97 8.15
CA ASP A 57 -3.73 -8.89 9.16
C ASP A 57 -2.49 -9.62 8.65
N ALA A 58 -2.55 -10.12 7.44
CA ALA A 58 -1.42 -10.84 6.87
C ALA A 58 -0.24 -9.92 6.63
N GLY A 59 -0.51 -8.73 6.13
CA GLY A 59 0.56 -7.78 5.86
C GLY A 59 1.24 -7.30 7.12
N ALA A 60 0.45 -7.03 8.17
CA ALA A 60 1.02 -6.60 9.43
C ALA A 60 1.90 -7.68 10.04
N ALA A 61 1.44 -8.92 10.01
CA ALA A 61 2.21 -10.00 10.57
C ALA A 61 3.53 -10.19 9.81
N ALA A 62 3.49 -10.08 8.50
CA ALA A 62 4.70 -10.23 7.70
C ALA A 62 5.67 -9.08 7.94
N ALA A 63 5.16 -7.87 7.98
CA ALA A 63 6.01 -6.71 8.18
C ALA A 63 6.67 -6.73 9.56
N GLU A 64 5.92 -7.17 10.53
CA GLU A 64 6.43 -7.20 11.90
C GLU A 64 7.65 -8.09 12.05
N ARG A 65 7.81 -9.06 11.19
CA ARG A 65 8.95 -9.95 11.27
C ARG A 65 10.25 -9.32 10.79
N VAL A 66 10.17 -8.25 10.02
CA VAL A 66 11.36 -7.64 9.46
C VAL A 66 11.54 -6.18 9.81
N CYS A 67 10.56 -5.58 10.45
CA CYS A 67 10.68 -4.17 10.80
C CYS A 67 9.75 -3.83 11.93
N GLU A 68 9.75 -2.57 12.31
CA GLU A 68 8.88 -2.10 13.38
C GLU A 68 7.54 -1.71 12.80
N LEU A 69 6.49 -2.38 13.22
CA LEU A 69 5.15 -2.06 12.79
C LEU A 69 4.65 -0.89 13.62
N LYS A 70 4.22 0.17 12.97
CA LYS A 70 3.79 1.37 13.69
C LYS A 70 2.29 1.40 13.90
N SER A 71 1.53 1.14 12.87
CA SER A 71 0.07 1.15 13.04
C SER A 71 -0.62 0.51 11.85
N VAL A 72 -1.83 0.07 12.06
CA VAL A 72 -2.67 -0.47 11.00
C VAL A 72 -4.07 0.06 11.21
N HIS A 73 -4.81 0.19 10.15
CA HIS A 73 -6.19 0.65 10.27
C HIS A 73 -7.00 0.21 9.05
N VAL A 74 -8.28 0.01 9.24
CA VAL A 74 -9.20 -0.33 8.16
C VAL A 74 -10.36 0.63 8.22
N ILE A 75 -10.69 1.24 7.10
CA ILE A 75 -11.86 2.09 6.99
C ILE A 75 -12.83 1.36 6.07
N PRO A 76 -13.92 0.82 6.61
CA PRO A 76 -14.82 0.00 5.79
C PRO A 76 -15.48 0.77 4.66
N ARG A 77 -15.80 2.01 4.88
CA ARG A 77 -16.46 2.81 3.86
C ARG A 77 -15.91 4.20 3.87
N PRO A 78 -14.79 4.44 3.25
CA PRO A 78 -14.21 5.77 3.24
C PRO A 78 -15.08 6.73 2.46
N ALA A 79 -15.17 7.96 2.95
CA ALA A 79 -15.88 8.99 2.23
C ALA A 79 -15.13 9.28 0.94
N GLU A 80 -15.86 9.73 -0.06
CA GLU A 80 -15.25 9.96 -1.33
C GLU A 80 -14.11 10.95 -1.27
N ALA A 81 -14.25 11.97 -0.47
CA ALA A 81 -13.19 12.97 -0.33
C ALA A 81 -11.92 12.37 0.26
N VAL A 82 -12.07 11.42 1.18
CA VAL A 82 -10.92 10.77 1.76
C VAL A 82 -10.22 9.93 0.71
N ARG A 83 -11.00 9.21 -0.08
CA ARG A 83 -10.44 8.37 -1.11
C ARG A 83 -9.66 9.21 -2.12
N ALA A 84 -10.18 10.37 -2.46
CA ALA A 84 -9.50 11.23 -3.40
C ALA A 84 -8.21 11.77 -2.83
N MET A 85 -8.17 11.98 -1.54
CA MET A 85 -7.00 12.54 -0.90
C MET A 85 -5.82 11.60 -0.83
N ILE A 86 -6.07 10.31 -0.67
CA ILE A 86 -4.98 9.39 -0.48
C ILE A 86 -4.58 8.61 -1.70
N GLY A 87 -5.28 8.76 -2.79
CA GLY A 87 -4.90 8.05 -3.99
C GLY A 87 -3.60 8.56 -4.54
N PRO A 88 -3.04 7.88 -5.48
CA PRO A 88 -1.81 8.35 -6.09
C PRO A 88 -2.18 9.63 -6.80
N GLU A 89 -1.21 10.49 -6.91
CA GLU A 89 -1.40 11.67 -7.61
C GLU A 89 -1.78 11.33 -8.96
N THR A 90 -2.90 11.68 -9.37
CA THR A 90 -3.28 11.36 -10.68
C THR A 90 -2.82 12.43 -11.49
N PRO A 91 -2.09 12.22 -12.40
CA PRO A 91 -1.62 13.22 -13.26
C PRO A 91 -2.81 13.73 -13.91
N THR A 92 -2.88 14.93 -13.92
CA THR A 92 -3.93 15.50 -14.59
C THR A 92 -3.79 15.19 -16.00
N THR A 93 -2.66 14.88 -16.47
CA THR A 93 -2.53 14.55 -17.81
C THR A 93 -2.31 13.13 -17.85
N PRO A 94 -2.76 12.57 -18.75
CA PRO A 94 -2.51 11.22 -18.95
C PRO A 94 -1.10 11.08 -19.03
N LYS A 95 -0.52 10.38 -18.26
CA LYS A 95 0.75 10.14 -18.29
C LYS A 95 1.07 9.47 -19.46
N ALA A 96 1.87 9.91 -20.05
CA ALA A 96 2.34 9.31 -21.19
C ALA A 96 2.75 7.99 -20.81
N PRO A 97 2.58 7.15 -21.56
CA PRO A 97 2.98 5.84 -21.33
C PRO A 97 4.35 5.91 -21.08
N THR A 98 4.72 5.63 -20.06
CA THR A 98 5.97 5.65 -19.78
C THR A 98 6.54 4.64 -20.43
N PRO A 99 7.29 4.88 -21.10
CA PRO A 99 7.96 3.96 -21.82
C PRO A 99 8.55 3.11 -20.89
N ALA A 100 8.33 2.36 -20.99
CA ALA A 100 8.92 1.52 -20.33
C ALA A 100 9.98 1.83 -19.68
N LYS A 101 10.16 1.96 -19.47
CA LYS A 101 10.79 2.02 -18.99
C LYS A 101 11.58 1.52 -18.82
N ALA A 102 11.88 1.57 -18.78
CA ALA A 102 12.82 1.39 -18.69
C ALA A 102 13.22 0.52 -17.98
N PRO A 103 13.58 -0.09 -18.07
CA PRO A 103 13.88 -1.08 -17.47
C PRO A 103 14.55 -0.96 -16.42
N ALA A 104 14.53 -0.98 -15.99
CA ALA A 104 15.00 -1.02 -15.20
C ALA A 104 15.83 -1.32 -14.81
N PRO A 105 16.19 -1.29 -14.46
CA PRO A 105 17.05 -1.52 -14.03
C PRO A 105 17.22 -2.35 -13.36
N LYS A 106 17.27 -2.75 -13.25
CA LYS A 106 17.46 -3.46 -12.76
C LYS A 106 18.07 -3.64 -11.89
N VAL A 107 18.04 -3.73 -11.33
CA VAL A 107 18.52 -3.89 -10.49
C VAL A 107 19.01 -4.61 -10.24
N GLU A 108 19.17 -4.79 -10.22
CA GLU A 108 19.54 -5.39 -9.96
C GLU A 108 20.01 -5.66 -9.36
N ALA A 109 20.17 -5.94 -9.20
CA ALA A 109 20.54 -6.23 -8.74
C ALA A 109 20.83 -6.36 -8.39
#